data_712150c8f0a38e210b4e6e2ff52eb483
#
_entry.id   712150c8f0a38e210b4e6e2ff52eb483
#
_cell.length_a   1.000
_cell.length_b   1.000
_cell.length_c   1.000
_cell.angle_alpha   90.00
_cell.angle_beta   90.00
_cell.angle_gamma   90.00
#
_symmetry.space_group_name_H-M   'P 1'
#
loop_
_entity.id
_entity.type
_entity.pdbx_description
1 polymer ?
#
loop_
_entity_poly.entity_id
_entity_poly.type
_entity_poly.pdbx_seq_one_letter_code
_entity_poly.pdbx_strand_id
1 'polypeptide(L)'
;MKPRFYWAACAVLLTSCSPEPAAEKTVSAASASAATLTVPTARGDAVVPKNPERVAVYDWAALDTLTELGVNVGATTAPVRVDYLQPAFDKAATVGTLFEPDYEALHRYNPQLVITGGPGAEAYEQLAKNATTIDLTVDNGNIRTSGEKQMETLARIFGKEARAAELKAQIDALFAQTREAAKGKGRGLVLSVTGNKVSAFGTQSRLASWIHGDIGLPPVDESLRNEGHGQPVSFEYIKEKNPDWIFIIDRTAAIGQEGPAAVEVLDNALVRGTNAWKRKQIIVMPAANYIVAGGARQLIQAAEQLKAAFEKAEPVAAGKE
;
A
#
# COMPACT_ATOMS: atom_id res chain seq x y z
N MET A 1 -43.66 -3.88 101.56
CA MET A 1 -44.93 -4.65 101.58
C MET A 1 -44.97 -5.54 100.33
N LYS A 2 -45.30 -6.76 100.54
CA LYS A 2 -45.21 -7.97 99.72
C LYS A 2 -46.06 -7.94 98.42
N PRO A 3 -46.00 -8.97 97.65
CA PRO A 3 -45.80 -9.10 96.19
C PRO A 3 -47.04 -9.63 95.46
N ARG A 4 -46.97 -9.76 94.18
CA ARG A 4 -47.79 -10.80 93.49
C ARG A 4 -47.18 -11.18 92.17
N PHE A 5 -46.81 -12.45 92.07
CA PHE A 5 -46.46 -13.21 90.87
C PHE A 5 -47.69 -13.38 89.98
N TYR A 6 -47.45 -13.26 88.64
CA TYR A 6 -48.26 -13.97 87.66
C TYR A 6 -47.35 -14.56 86.60
N TRP A 7 -47.45 -15.86 86.51
CA TRP A 7 -46.88 -16.67 85.45
C TRP A 7 -47.71 -16.46 84.15
N ALA A 8 -47.07 -16.27 83.05
CA ALA A 8 -47.67 -16.44 81.71
C ALA A 8 -46.69 -17.27 80.86
N ALA A 9 -47.15 -18.41 80.41
CA ALA A 9 -46.47 -19.34 79.57
C ALA A 9 -46.36 -18.73 78.14
N CYS A 10 -45.19 -18.61 77.63
CA CYS A 10 -44.96 -18.29 76.21
C CYS A 10 -44.56 -19.53 75.50
N ALA A 11 -45.38 -19.90 74.49
CA ALA A 11 -45.15 -20.98 73.55
C ALA A 11 -43.99 -20.57 72.59
N VAL A 12 -42.98 -21.41 72.45
CA VAL A 12 -41.88 -21.28 71.51
C VAL A 12 -42.36 -21.76 70.17
N LEU A 13 -42.54 -20.83 69.24
CA LEU A 13 -42.69 -21.11 67.81
C LEU A 13 -41.27 -21.17 67.20
N LEU A 14 -40.83 -22.37 66.86
CA LEU A 14 -39.63 -22.62 66.02
C LEU A 14 -39.95 -22.23 64.56
N THR A 15 -39.51 -21.10 64.15
CA THR A 15 -39.42 -20.73 62.70
C THR A 15 -38.16 -21.31 62.12
N SER A 16 -38.32 -22.32 61.28
CA SER A 16 -37.31 -22.91 60.46
C SER A 16 -36.86 -21.86 59.38
N CYS A 17 -35.69 -21.27 59.54
CA CYS A 17 -35.02 -20.54 58.44
C CYS A 17 -34.34 -21.52 57.50
N SER A 18 -34.95 -21.81 56.38
CA SER A 18 -34.28 -22.38 55.24
C SER A 18 -33.33 -21.34 54.63
N PRO A 19 -32.06 -21.65 54.30
CA PRO A 19 -31.22 -20.77 53.52
C PRO A 19 -31.69 -20.80 52.09
N GLU A 20 -32.07 -19.65 51.59
CA GLU A 20 -32.31 -19.37 50.18
C GLU A 20 -31.03 -19.57 49.40
N PRO A 21 -31.02 -20.35 48.28
CA PRO A 21 -29.80 -20.51 47.49
C PRO A 21 -29.46 -19.19 46.85
N ALA A 22 -28.29 -18.64 47.17
CA ALA A 22 -27.68 -17.52 46.51
C ALA A 22 -27.63 -17.83 45.01
N ALA A 23 -28.38 -17.06 44.22
CA ALA A 23 -28.28 -17.09 42.77
C ALA A 23 -26.86 -16.69 42.39
N GLU A 24 -26.03 -17.67 42.07
CA GLU A 24 -24.79 -17.45 41.31
C GLU A 24 -25.15 -16.75 40.02
N LYS A 25 -24.88 -15.45 39.99
CA LYS A 25 -24.78 -14.72 38.71
C LYS A 25 -23.62 -15.33 37.97
N THR A 26 -23.89 -16.36 37.19
CA THR A 26 -23.01 -16.74 36.07
C THR A 26 -22.93 -15.55 35.16
N VAL A 27 -21.86 -14.78 35.35
CA VAL A 27 -21.39 -13.83 34.31
C VAL A 27 -20.88 -14.71 33.21
N SER A 28 -21.78 -15.08 32.31
CA SER A 28 -21.43 -15.63 31.01
C SER A 28 -20.70 -14.51 30.25
N ALA A 29 -19.38 -14.45 30.42
CA ALA A 29 -18.53 -13.78 29.49
C ALA A 29 -18.63 -14.56 28.16
N ALA A 30 -19.68 -14.27 27.40
CA ALA A 30 -19.72 -14.62 26.00
C ALA A 30 -18.56 -13.86 25.37
N SER A 31 -17.40 -14.52 25.29
CA SER A 31 -16.35 -14.18 24.36
C SER A 31 -17.01 -14.25 22.99
N ALA A 32 -17.50 -13.13 22.50
CA ALA A 32 -17.96 -13.01 21.14
C ALA A 32 -16.75 -13.39 20.28
N SER A 33 -16.75 -14.59 19.74
CA SER A 33 -15.76 -15.02 18.77
C SER A 33 -15.79 -13.97 17.66
N ALA A 34 -14.73 -13.18 17.56
CA ALA A 34 -14.64 -12.15 16.54
C ALA A 34 -14.90 -12.82 15.19
N ALA A 35 -15.86 -12.30 14.43
CA ALA A 35 -16.18 -12.85 13.12
C ALA A 35 -14.90 -12.86 12.27
N THR A 36 -14.62 -13.98 11.64
CA THR A 36 -13.45 -14.14 10.75
C THR A 36 -13.91 -14.32 9.31
N LEU A 37 -12.99 -14.10 8.39
CA LEU A 37 -13.18 -14.39 6.96
C LEU A 37 -11.88 -14.93 6.37
N THR A 38 -11.99 -15.69 5.29
CA THR A 38 -10.85 -16.16 4.50
C THR A 38 -10.60 -15.18 3.36
N VAL A 39 -9.34 -14.77 3.20
CA VAL A 39 -8.90 -13.84 2.16
C VAL A 39 -7.68 -14.38 1.43
N PRO A 40 -7.56 -14.13 0.11
CA PRO A 40 -6.34 -14.45 -0.64
C PRO A 40 -5.20 -13.52 -0.24
N THR A 41 -3.99 -14.05 -0.16
CA THR A 41 -2.75 -13.32 0.12
C THR A 41 -1.64 -13.77 -0.82
N ALA A 42 -0.49 -13.11 -0.79
CA ALA A 42 0.69 -13.54 -1.55
C ALA A 42 1.23 -14.91 -1.09
N ARG A 43 0.82 -15.39 0.10
CA ARG A 43 1.22 -16.68 0.68
C ARG A 43 0.11 -17.74 0.67
N GLY A 44 -0.93 -17.53 -0.12
CA GLY A 44 -2.13 -18.37 -0.13
C GLY A 44 -3.25 -17.78 0.73
N ASP A 45 -4.30 -18.56 0.95
CA ASP A 45 -5.46 -18.12 1.71
C ASP A 45 -5.16 -18.02 3.21
N ALA A 46 -5.61 -16.92 3.83
CA ALA A 46 -5.45 -16.66 5.26
C ALA A 46 -6.80 -16.38 5.92
N VAL A 47 -6.97 -16.86 7.16
CA VAL A 47 -8.13 -16.54 8.00
C VAL A 47 -7.78 -15.31 8.86
N VAL A 48 -8.58 -14.26 8.72
CA VAL A 48 -8.35 -12.97 9.38
C VAL A 48 -9.58 -12.50 10.14
N PRO A 49 -9.42 -11.66 11.19
CA PRO A 49 -10.57 -11.01 11.84
C PRO A 49 -11.27 -10.08 10.85
N LYS A 50 -12.61 -10.04 10.91
CA LYS A 50 -13.44 -9.09 10.16
C LYS A 50 -13.55 -7.78 10.96
N ASN A 51 -13.34 -6.64 10.29
CA ASN A 51 -13.37 -5.30 10.88
C ASN A 51 -12.45 -5.16 12.12
N PRO A 52 -11.16 -5.52 12.05
CA PRO A 52 -10.25 -5.36 13.17
C PRO A 52 -10.10 -3.87 13.53
N GLU A 53 -10.18 -3.56 14.85
CA GLU A 53 -10.04 -2.19 15.36
C GLU A 53 -8.57 -1.75 15.45
N ARG A 54 -7.68 -2.70 15.79
CA ARG A 54 -6.25 -2.44 15.93
C ARG A 54 -5.49 -3.13 14.80
N VAL A 55 -5.01 -2.31 13.87
CA VAL A 55 -4.29 -2.76 12.67
C VAL A 55 -2.92 -2.11 12.64
N ALA A 56 -1.88 -2.90 12.42
CA ALA A 56 -0.53 -2.44 12.14
C ALA A 56 -0.17 -2.71 10.68
N VAL A 57 0.38 -1.70 9.98
CA VAL A 57 0.65 -1.77 8.55
C VAL A 57 2.14 -1.55 8.28
N TYR A 58 2.77 -2.55 7.66
CA TYR A 58 4.17 -2.58 7.21
C TYR A 58 4.28 -2.56 5.67
N ASP A 59 3.20 -2.18 4.99
CA ASP A 59 3.15 -1.99 3.54
C ASP A 59 2.49 -0.65 3.22
N TRP A 60 3.24 0.26 2.60
CA TRP A 60 2.72 1.59 2.31
C TRP A 60 1.74 1.62 1.13
N ALA A 61 1.75 0.63 0.23
CA ALA A 61 0.71 0.50 -0.79
C ALA A 61 -0.63 0.10 -0.14
N ALA A 62 -0.58 -0.80 0.86
CA ALA A 62 -1.75 -1.13 1.67
C ALA A 62 -2.23 0.07 2.50
N LEU A 63 -1.30 0.87 3.08
CA LEU A 63 -1.66 2.08 3.82
C LEU A 63 -2.36 3.12 2.93
N ASP A 64 -1.83 3.35 1.72
CA ASP A 64 -2.43 4.20 0.70
C ASP A 64 -3.88 3.76 0.41
N THR A 65 -4.05 2.49 0.10
CA THR A 65 -5.35 1.90 -0.21
C THR A 65 -6.32 1.98 0.98
N LEU A 66 -5.87 1.68 2.20
CA LEU A 66 -6.68 1.79 3.42
C LEU A 66 -7.15 3.23 3.66
N THR A 67 -6.27 4.20 3.40
CA THR A 67 -6.60 5.63 3.50
C THR A 67 -7.73 6.00 2.52
N GLU A 68 -7.65 5.56 1.27
CA GLU A 68 -8.68 5.80 0.25
C GLU A 68 -9.99 5.05 0.53
N LEU A 69 -9.93 3.91 1.20
CA LEU A 69 -11.09 3.17 1.69
C LEU A 69 -11.74 3.83 2.94
N GLY A 70 -11.12 4.86 3.51
CA GLY A 70 -11.58 5.52 4.72
C GLY A 70 -11.40 4.66 5.98
N VAL A 71 -10.36 3.84 6.03
CA VAL A 71 -9.98 3.02 7.18
C VAL A 71 -8.87 3.71 7.96
N ASN A 72 -9.08 3.89 9.26
CA ASN A 72 -8.04 4.43 10.14
C ASN A 72 -7.04 3.32 10.50
N VAL A 73 -5.77 3.57 10.25
CA VAL A 73 -4.67 2.69 10.65
C VAL A 73 -4.07 3.23 11.95
N GLY A 74 -4.06 2.40 12.98
CA GLY A 74 -3.60 2.81 14.31
C GLY A 74 -2.10 2.63 14.54
N ALA A 75 -1.39 1.85 13.71
CA ALA A 75 0.07 1.70 13.77
C ALA A 75 0.66 1.48 12.38
N THR A 76 1.80 2.10 12.11
CA THR A 76 2.53 1.92 10.85
C THR A 76 4.03 2.20 11.03
N THR A 77 4.81 2.00 9.99
CA THR A 77 6.26 2.19 9.98
C THR A 77 6.63 3.64 9.61
N ALA A 78 7.78 4.13 10.09
CA ALA A 78 8.28 5.48 9.80
C ALA A 78 9.74 5.41 9.30
N PRO A 79 10.28 6.46 8.67
CA PRO A 79 9.59 7.65 8.18
C PRO A 79 8.87 7.40 6.86
N VAL A 80 7.76 8.08 6.62
CA VAL A 80 7.12 8.13 5.31
C VAL A 80 7.58 9.34 4.52
N ARG A 81 7.70 9.14 3.21
CA ARG A 81 8.20 10.16 2.27
C ARG A 81 7.20 10.39 1.13
N VAL A 82 5.93 10.39 1.50
CA VAL A 82 4.80 10.65 0.60
C VAL A 82 3.85 11.59 1.30
N ASP A 83 3.87 12.84 0.89
CA ASP A 83 3.19 13.95 1.57
C ASP A 83 1.70 13.69 1.84
N TYR A 84 1.00 13.08 0.88
CA TYR A 84 -0.43 12.81 1.04
C TYR A 84 -0.74 11.71 2.06
N LEU A 85 0.25 10.91 2.46
CA LEU A 85 0.11 9.91 3.53
C LEU A 85 0.48 10.46 4.91
N GLN A 86 1.13 11.62 4.98
CA GLN A 86 1.55 12.22 6.25
C GLN A 86 0.42 12.30 7.29
N PRO A 87 -0.84 12.70 6.95
CA PRO A 87 -1.92 12.73 7.93
C PRO A 87 -2.30 11.36 8.52
N ALA A 88 -2.05 10.26 7.81
CA ALA A 88 -2.27 8.90 8.33
C ALA A 88 -1.15 8.52 9.31
N PHE A 89 0.08 8.93 9.01
CA PHE A 89 1.24 8.71 9.89
C PHE A 89 1.16 9.49 11.19
N ASP A 90 0.78 10.76 11.13
CA ASP A 90 0.67 11.64 12.29
C ASP A 90 -0.32 11.11 13.34
N LYS A 91 -1.26 10.27 12.92
CA LYS A 91 -2.29 9.65 13.77
C LYS A 91 -1.92 8.24 14.24
N ALA A 92 -0.94 7.61 13.61
CA ALA A 92 -0.57 6.22 13.87
C ALA A 92 0.62 6.12 14.85
N ALA A 93 0.62 5.08 15.67
CA ALA A 93 1.80 4.72 16.44
C ALA A 93 2.90 4.20 15.51
N THR A 94 4.14 4.60 15.75
CA THR A 94 5.29 4.06 15.01
C THR A 94 5.67 2.69 15.55
N VAL A 95 5.76 1.69 14.66
CA VAL A 95 6.13 0.30 14.99
C VAL A 95 7.40 -0.14 14.24
N GLY A 96 8.37 0.76 14.12
CA GLY A 96 9.65 0.53 13.46
C GLY A 96 9.70 1.10 12.03
N THR A 97 10.56 0.53 11.21
CA THR A 97 10.71 0.86 9.78
C THR A 97 10.17 -0.27 8.90
N LEU A 98 10.14 -0.08 7.58
CA LEU A 98 9.77 -1.14 6.63
C LEU A 98 10.71 -2.35 6.70
N PHE A 99 11.98 -2.14 7.06
CA PHE A 99 13.01 -3.19 7.06
C PHE A 99 13.31 -3.71 8.47
N GLU A 100 13.06 -2.89 9.49
CA GLU A 100 13.39 -3.15 10.89
C GLU A 100 12.16 -2.89 11.77
N PRO A 101 11.26 -3.89 11.95
CA PRO A 101 10.12 -3.79 12.85
C PRO A 101 10.56 -3.58 14.31
N ASP A 102 9.89 -2.68 15.01
CA ASP A 102 9.99 -2.56 16.47
C ASP A 102 8.97 -3.51 17.13
N TYR A 103 9.42 -4.70 17.47
CA TYR A 103 8.56 -5.74 18.06
C TYR A 103 8.04 -5.37 19.45
N GLU A 104 8.75 -4.53 20.22
CA GLU A 104 8.26 -4.05 21.51
C GLU A 104 7.12 -3.06 21.33
N ALA A 105 7.28 -2.10 20.42
CA ALA A 105 6.22 -1.17 20.06
C ALA A 105 5.00 -1.90 19.50
N LEU A 106 5.22 -2.89 18.63
CA LEU A 106 4.15 -3.73 18.08
C LEU A 106 3.42 -4.52 19.18
N HIS A 107 4.16 -5.11 20.12
CA HIS A 107 3.58 -5.83 21.25
C HIS A 107 2.76 -4.90 22.18
N ARG A 108 3.27 -3.69 22.46
CA ARG A 108 2.52 -2.68 23.23
C ARG A 108 1.25 -2.23 22.52
N TYR A 109 1.30 -2.08 21.21
CA TYR A 109 0.12 -1.73 20.41
C TYR A 109 -0.91 -2.86 20.37
N ASN A 110 -0.48 -4.11 20.49
CA ASN A 110 -1.30 -5.32 20.53
C ASN A 110 -2.30 -5.40 19.35
N PRO A 111 -1.83 -5.48 18.09
CA PRO A 111 -2.70 -5.49 16.93
C PRO A 111 -3.55 -6.77 16.86
N GLN A 112 -4.74 -6.65 16.27
CA GLN A 112 -5.58 -7.79 15.88
C GLN A 112 -5.20 -8.32 14.49
N LEU A 113 -4.65 -7.43 13.65
CA LEU A 113 -4.20 -7.75 12.31
C LEU A 113 -2.92 -6.97 12.01
N VAL A 114 -1.93 -7.65 11.45
CA VAL A 114 -0.74 -7.06 10.85
C VAL A 114 -0.82 -7.25 9.33
N ILE A 115 -0.63 -6.17 8.59
CA ILE A 115 -0.59 -6.19 7.12
C ILE A 115 0.84 -5.88 6.70
N THR A 116 1.47 -6.78 5.97
CA THR A 116 2.79 -6.59 5.38
C THR A 116 2.74 -6.79 3.88
N GLY A 117 3.79 -6.37 3.17
CA GLY A 117 3.94 -6.52 1.73
C GLY A 117 5.23 -5.88 1.24
N GLY A 118 5.62 -6.19 0.01
CA GLY A 118 6.84 -5.66 -0.58
C GLY A 118 8.08 -5.89 0.29
N PRO A 119 8.86 -4.85 0.60
CA PRO A 119 10.04 -5.00 1.46
C PRO A 119 9.72 -5.49 2.88
N GLY A 120 8.56 -5.13 3.43
CA GLY A 120 8.12 -5.54 4.76
C GLY A 120 7.80 -7.04 4.87
N ALA A 121 7.59 -7.73 3.73
CA ALA A 121 7.29 -9.16 3.70
C ALA A 121 8.44 -10.05 4.20
N GLU A 122 9.68 -9.55 4.21
CA GLU A 122 10.84 -10.27 4.78
C GLU A 122 10.67 -10.53 6.29
N ALA A 123 9.97 -9.65 7.00
CA ALA A 123 9.71 -9.78 8.43
C ALA A 123 8.46 -10.65 8.76
N TYR A 124 7.76 -11.17 7.76
CA TYR A 124 6.47 -11.88 7.93
C TYR A 124 6.49 -12.92 9.05
N GLU A 125 7.45 -13.82 9.04
CA GLU A 125 7.53 -14.94 10.01
C GLU A 125 7.68 -14.47 11.46
N GLN A 126 8.35 -13.33 11.67
CA GLN A 126 8.51 -12.75 13.01
C GLN A 126 7.26 -11.93 13.41
N LEU A 127 6.66 -11.22 12.47
CA LEU A 127 5.41 -10.50 12.69
C LEU A 127 4.27 -11.47 13.05
N ALA A 128 4.19 -12.62 12.36
CA ALA A 128 3.19 -13.65 12.58
C ALA A 128 3.26 -14.31 13.97
N LYS A 129 4.37 -14.21 14.68
CA LYS A 129 4.50 -14.65 16.08
C LYS A 129 3.78 -13.72 17.05
N ASN A 130 3.51 -12.48 16.67
CA ASN A 130 2.90 -11.46 17.52
C ASN A 130 1.40 -11.29 17.30
N ALA A 131 0.92 -11.47 16.06
CA ALA A 131 -0.50 -11.32 15.72
C ALA A 131 -0.81 -12.02 14.39
N THR A 132 -2.12 -12.17 14.09
CA THR A 132 -2.55 -12.58 12.74
C THR A 132 -1.92 -11.64 11.72
N THR A 133 -1.12 -12.20 10.81
CA THR A 133 -0.36 -11.43 9.81
C THR A 133 -0.73 -11.90 8.40
N ILE A 134 -0.91 -10.95 7.49
CA ILE A 134 -1.12 -11.22 6.06
C ILE A 134 -0.07 -10.51 5.22
N ASP A 135 0.32 -11.17 4.13
CA ASP A 135 1.24 -10.64 3.13
C ASP A 135 0.44 -10.25 1.88
N LEU A 136 0.36 -8.96 1.61
CA LEU A 136 -0.34 -8.40 0.45
C LEU A 136 0.64 -7.87 -0.61
N THR A 137 1.81 -8.47 -0.73
CA THR A 137 2.80 -8.11 -1.76
C THR A 137 2.15 -8.08 -3.15
N VAL A 138 2.32 -6.96 -3.86
CA VAL A 138 1.86 -6.81 -5.23
C VAL A 138 2.83 -7.46 -6.21
N ASP A 139 2.29 -8.01 -7.31
CA ASP A 139 3.09 -8.57 -8.40
C ASP A 139 3.71 -7.44 -9.23
N ASN A 140 5.03 -7.42 -9.30
CA ASN A 140 5.80 -6.42 -10.04
C ASN A 140 5.48 -6.36 -11.54
N GLY A 141 5.16 -7.49 -12.16
CA GLY A 141 4.77 -7.57 -13.57
C GLY A 141 3.34 -7.10 -13.85
N ASN A 142 2.51 -7.01 -12.80
CA ASN A 142 1.08 -6.71 -12.89
C ASN A 142 0.63 -5.75 -11.78
N ILE A 143 1.36 -4.66 -11.58
CA ILE A 143 1.18 -3.71 -10.46
C ILE A 143 -0.28 -3.26 -10.33
N ARG A 144 -0.92 -2.85 -11.43
CA ARG A 144 -2.31 -2.38 -11.42
C ARG A 144 -3.25 -3.48 -10.96
N THR A 145 -3.26 -4.60 -11.65
CA THR A 145 -4.20 -5.70 -11.38
C THR A 145 -3.99 -6.29 -9.98
N SER A 146 -2.74 -6.42 -9.52
CA SER A 146 -2.47 -6.92 -8.16
C SER A 146 -2.79 -5.89 -7.07
N GLY A 147 -2.59 -4.60 -7.34
CA GLY A 147 -3.04 -3.52 -6.45
C GLY A 147 -4.56 -3.47 -6.31
N GLU A 148 -5.31 -3.64 -7.41
CA GLU A 148 -6.77 -3.75 -7.37
C GLU A 148 -7.23 -4.97 -6.55
N LYS A 149 -6.59 -6.13 -6.70
CA LYS A 149 -6.88 -7.32 -5.87
C LYS A 149 -6.56 -7.10 -4.39
N GLN A 150 -5.45 -6.42 -4.09
CA GLN A 150 -5.12 -6.00 -2.73
C GLN A 150 -6.23 -5.10 -2.16
N MET A 151 -6.69 -4.10 -2.92
CA MET A 151 -7.80 -3.22 -2.54
C MET A 151 -9.09 -3.99 -2.27
N GLU A 152 -9.47 -4.94 -3.13
CA GLU A 152 -10.64 -5.79 -2.93
C GLU A 152 -10.52 -6.66 -1.66
N THR A 153 -9.33 -7.20 -1.39
CA THR A 153 -9.04 -7.96 -0.17
C THR A 153 -9.20 -7.09 1.07
N LEU A 154 -8.58 -5.90 1.08
CA LEU A 154 -8.70 -4.96 2.18
C LEU A 154 -10.15 -4.51 2.38
N ALA A 155 -10.87 -4.23 1.30
CA ALA A 155 -12.29 -3.84 1.37
C ALA A 155 -13.15 -4.93 2.04
N ARG A 156 -12.94 -6.19 1.72
CA ARG A 156 -13.65 -7.31 2.37
C ARG A 156 -13.33 -7.43 3.86
N ILE A 157 -12.07 -7.20 4.25
CA ILE A 157 -11.66 -7.22 5.66
C ILE A 157 -12.38 -6.12 6.45
N PHE A 158 -12.49 -4.91 5.88
CA PHE A 158 -12.99 -3.73 6.57
C PHE A 158 -14.43 -3.32 6.20
N GLY A 159 -15.18 -4.14 5.44
CA GLY A 159 -16.55 -3.84 5.04
C GLY A 159 -16.66 -2.57 4.17
N LYS A 160 -15.71 -2.39 3.22
CA LYS A 160 -15.60 -1.21 2.35
C LYS A 160 -15.77 -1.55 0.87
N GLU A 161 -16.46 -2.63 0.56
CA GLU A 161 -16.60 -3.17 -0.80
C GLU A 161 -17.22 -2.15 -1.77
N ALA A 162 -18.22 -1.38 -1.32
CA ALA A 162 -18.83 -0.33 -2.14
C ALA A 162 -17.80 0.76 -2.54
N ARG A 163 -16.98 1.20 -1.56
CA ARG A 163 -15.94 2.20 -1.82
C ARG A 163 -14.83 1.65 -2.74
N ALA A 164 -14.44 0.41 -2.57
CA ALA A 164 -13.48 -0.25 -3.45
C ALA A 164 -14.00 -0.35 -4.89
N ALA A 165 -15.28 -0.65 -5.08
CA ALA A 165 -15.89 -0.67 -6.41
C ALA A 165 -15.87 0.71 -7.09
N GLU A 166 -16.12 1.80 -6.34
CA GLU A 166 -16.00 3.16 -6.86
C GLU A 166 -14.56 3.49 -7.27
N LEU A 167 -13.58 3.19 -6.40
CA LEU A 167 -12.17 3.42 -6.69
C LEU A 167 -11.70 2.62 -7.89
N LYS A 168 -12.09 1.35 -7.98
CA LYS A 168 -11.79 0.50 -9.13
C LYS A 168 -12.34 1.07 -10.43
N ALA A 169 -13.60 1.50 -10.44
CA ALA A 169 -14.22 2.11 -11.62
C ALA A 169 -13.48 3.40 -12.04
N GLN A 170 -13.03 4.20 -11.07
CA GLN A 170 -12.23 5.40 -11.33
C GLN A 170 -10.87 5.04 -11.94
N ILE A 171 -10.16 4.06 -11.38
CA ILE A 171 -8.87 3.56 -11.90
C ILE A 171 -9.04 3.04 -13.32
N ASP A 172 -10.03 2.18 -13.56
CA ASP A 172 -10.32 1.61 -14.87
C ASP A 172 -10.57 2.69 -15.93
N ALA A 173 -11.40 3.69 -15.60
CA ALA A 173 -11.71 4.80 -16.48
C ALA A 173 -10.47 5.66 -16.79
N LEU A 174 -9.66 5.99 -15.78
CA LEU A 174 -8.43 6.78 -15.97
C LEU A 174 -7.41 6.04 -16.82
N PHE A 175 -7.17 4.76 -16.57
CA PHE A 175 -6.25 3.96 -17.37
C PHE A 175 -6.72 3.83 -18.83
N ALA A 176 -8.03 3.64 -19.05
CA ALA A 176 -8.58 3.63 -20.41
C ALA A 176 -8.38 4.97 -21.14
N GLN A 177 -8.66 6.09 -20.47
CA GLN A 177 -8.45 7.44 -21.02
C GLN A 177 -6.95 7.70 -21.29
N THR A 178 -6.07 7.30 -20.38
CA THR A 178 -4.61 7.46 -20.54
C THR A 178 -4.09 6.64 -21.72
N ARG A 179 -4.63 5.41 -21.90
CA ARG A 179 -4.30 4.56 -23.06
C ARG A 179 -4.71 5.23 -24.38
N GLU A 180 -5.90 5.81 -24.44
CA GLU A 180 -6.32 6.55 -25.64
C GLU A 180 -5.42 7.76 -25.90
N ALA A 181 -5.07 8.52 -24.87
CA ALA A 181 -4.17 9.67 -24.97
C ALA A 181 -2.75 9.29 -25.40
N ALA A 182 -2.27 8.08 -25.07
CA ALA A 182 -0.94 7.59 -25.42
C ALA A 182 -0.82 7.11 -26.88
N LYS A 183 -1.93 6.89 -27.58
CA LYS A 183 -1.91 6.40 -28.95
C LYS A 183 -1.16 7.36 -29.90
N GLY A 184 -0.19 6.81 -30.65
CA GLY A 184 0.60 7.59 -31.61
C GLY A 184 1.59 8.56 -30.96
N LYS A 185 1.86 8.46 -29.66
CA LYS A 185 2.75 9.36 -28.95
C LYS A 185 4.22 8.92 -28.95
N GLY A 186 4.56 7.82 -29.63
CA GLY A 186 5.92 7.30 -29.77
C GLY A 186 6.27 6.25 -28.72
N ARG A 187 7.58 6.14 -28.39
CA ARG A 187 8.11 5.07 -27.53
C ARG A 187 8.69 5.62 -26.24
N GLY A 188 8.53 4.87 -25.14
CA GLY A 188 8.94 5.27 -23.80
C GLY A 188 10.15 4.50 -23.27
N LEU A 189 10.91 5.15 -22.39
CA LEU A 189 11.96 4.56 -21.57
C LEU A 189 11.74 4.93 -20.11
N VAL A 190 11.66 3.93 -19.23
CA VAL A 190 11.51 4.12 -17.79
C VAL A 190 12.86 4.00 -17.11
N LEU A 191 13.25 5.02 -16.37
CA LEU A 191 14.55 5.14 -15.71
C LEU A 191 14.39 5.36 -14.22
N SER A 192 15.32 4.84 -13.42
CA SER A 192 15.58 5.35 -12.07
C SER A 192 16.98 5.93 -11.98
N VAL A 193 17.11 6.96 -11.16
CA VAL A 193 18.38 7.59 -10.84
C VAL A 193 18.65 7.43 -9.35
N THR A 194 19.86 6.94 -9.01
CA THR A 194 20.35 6.82 -7.64
C THR A 194 21.75 7.41 -7.56
N GLY A 195 21.88 8.57 -6.92
CA GLY A 195 23.09 9.38 -7.04
C GLY A 195 23.36 9.70 -8.51
N ASN A 196 24.55 9.34 -9.02
CA ASN A 196 24.92 9.52 -10.42
C ASN A 196 24.68 8.28 -11.31
N LYS A 197 24.00 7.25 -10.78
CA LYS A 197 23.77 5.99 -11.51
C LYS A 197 22.38 5.96 -12.10
N VAL A 198 22.28 5.59 -13.38
CA VAL A 198 21.04 5.46 -14.12
C VAL A 198 20.77 3.98 -14.39
N SER A 199 19.55 3.53 -14.13
CA SER A 199 19.08 2.19 -14.47
C SER A 199 17.80 2.27 -15.29
N ALA A 200 17.67 1.41 -16.31
CA ALA A 200 16.48 1.28 -17.15
C ALA A 200 15.66 0.05 -16.71
N PHE A 201 14.35 0.11 -16.89
CA PHE A 201 13.42 -0.94 -16.47
C PHE A 201 12.75 -1.59 -17.66
N GLY A 202 12.74 -2.93 -17.66
CA GLY A 202 12.00 -3.73 -18.64
C GLY A 202 10.48 -3.68 -18.42
N THR A 203 9.73 -4.10 -19.42
CA THR A 203 8.27 -3.95 -19.52
C THR A 203 7.45 -4.72 -18.47
N GLN A 204 8.05 -5.72 -17.81
CA GLN A 204 7.42 -6.52 -16.75
C GLN A 204 7.91 -6.12 -15.36
N SER A 205 8.62 -4.99 -15.24
CA SER A 205 9.13 -4.52 -13.96
C SER A 205 8.10 -3.67 -13.21
N ARG A 206 8.29 -3.55 -11.90
CA ARG A 206 7.43 -2.76 -10.99
C ARG A 206 7.15 -1.33 -11.47
N LEU A 207 8.14 -0.67 -12.10
CA LEU A 207 8.02 0.73 -12.49
C LEU A 207 7.48 0.92 -13.91
N ALA A 208 7.61 -0.08 -14.76
CA ALA A 208 7.30 0.06 -16.19
C ALA A 208 6.11 -0.80 -16.66
N SER A 209 5.73 -1.84 -15.91
CA SER A 209 4.68 -2.79 -16.34
C SER A 209 3.34 -2.11 -16.64
N TRP A 210 2.91 -1.16 -15.82
CA TRP A 210 1.66 -0.44 -16.02
C TRP A 210 1.74 0.60 -17.16
N ILE A 211 2.94 1.18 -17.43
CA ILE A 211 3.13 2.14 -18.54
C ILE A 211 3.10 1.40 -19.88
N HIS A 212 3.85 0.30 -19.99
CA HIS A 212 3.93 -0.46 -21.25
C HIS A 212 2.78 -1.45 -21.43
N GLY A 213 2.36 -2.13 -20.35
CA GLY A 213 1.27 -3.11 -20.38
C GLY A 213 -0.11 -2.49 -20.32
N ASP A 214 -0.44 -1.79 -19.22
CA ASP A 214 -1.80 -1.27 -19.01
C ASP A 214 -2.12 -0.04 -19.88
N ILE A 215 -1.20 0.92 -20.00
CA ILE A 215 -1.38 2.11 -20.86
C ILE A 215 -1.05 1.78 -22.31
N GLY A 216 -0.13 0.84 -22.56
CA GLY A 216 0.20 0.39 -23.91
C GLY A 216 1.13 1.34 -24.67
N LEU A 217 1.91 2.18 -23.95
CA LEU A 217 2.97 2.96 -24.61
C LEU A 217 4.11 2.01 -25.02
N PRO A 218 4.48 1.92 -26.32
CA PRO A 218 5.53 1.02 -26.75
C PRO A 218 6.87 1.32 -26.07
N PRO A 219 7.65 0.29 -25.64
CA PRO A 219 8.99 0.50 -25.10
C PRO A 219 9.99 0.82 -26.23
N VAL A 220 11.09 1.48 -25.90
CA VAL A 220 12.20 1.66 -26.85
C VAL A 220 13.07 0.41 -26.97
N ASP A 221 13.02 -0.47 -25.95
CA ASP A 221 13.81 -1.70 -25.88
C ASP A 221 13.08 -2.76 -25.06
N GLU A 222 12.70 -3.87 -25.71
CA GLU A 222 12.03 -5.00 -25.08
C GLU A 222 13.00 -5.96 -24.37
N SER A 223 14.32 -5.81 -24.62
CA SER A 223 15.35 -6.70 -24.05
C SER A 223 15.80 -6.32 -22.65
N LEU A 224 15.31 -5.21 -22.10
CA LEU A 224 15.65 -4.76 -20.76
C LEU A 224 15.18 -5.77 -19.69
N ARG A 225 16.02 -5.98 -18.68
CA ARG A 225 15.69 -6.87 -17.56
C ARG A 225 14.54 -6.33 -16.70
N ASN A 226 13.72 -7.24 -16.18
CA ASN A 226 12.53 -6.93 -15.39
C ASN A 226 12.78 -6.94 -13.87
N GLU A 227 13.92 -7.46 -13.43
CA GLU A 227 14.20 -7.78 -12.03
C GLU A 227 14.96 -6.66 -11.29
N GLY A 228 14.82 -6.67 -9.98
CA GLY A 228 15.60 -5.85 -9.07
C GLY A 228 15.34 -4.34 -9.21
N HIS A 229 16.44 -3.58 -9.22
CA HIS A 229 16.42 -2.10 -9.30
C HIS A 229 16.72 -1.57 -10.72
N GLY A 230 16.36 -2.36 -11.73
CA GLY A 230 16.62 -2.05 -13.14
C GLY A 230 18.02 -2.47 -13.62
N GLN A 231 18.22 -2.36 -14.92
CA GLN A 231 19.49 -2.63 -15.60
C GLN A 231 20.31 -1.34 -15.68
N PRO A 232 21.55 -1.28 -15.15
CA PRO A 232 22.42 -0.13 -15.34
C PRO A 232 22.61 0.18 -16.83
N VAL A 233 22.46 1.46 -17.20
CA VAL A 233 22.62 1.93 -18.58
C VAL A 233 23.48 3.19 -18.61
N SER A 234 24.15 3.40 -19.76
CA SER A 234 24.92 4.62 -20.00
C SER A 234 24.07 5.71 -20.70
N PHE A 235 24.59 6.94 -20.76
CA PHE A 235 23.93 8.01 -21.50
C PHE A 235 24.00 7.80 -23.02
N GLU A 236 25.04 7.09 -23.51
CA GLU A 236 25.15 6.65 -24.92
C GLU A 236 24.02 5.72 -25.30
N TYR A 237 23.68 4.75 -24.42
CA TYR A 237 22.54 3.87 -24.60
C TYR A 237 21.23 4.66 -24.73
N ILE A 238 20.99 5.64 -23.84
CA ILE A 238 19.79 6.48 -23.89
C ILE A 238 19.73 7.27 -25.21
N LYS A 239 20.87 7.81 -25.67
CA LYS A 239 20.97 8.51 -26.96
C LYS A 239 20.71 7.58 -28.14
N GLU A 240 21.29 6.38 -28.13
CA GLU A 240 21.12 5.37 -29.19
C GLU A 240 19.66 4.94 -29.34
N LYS A 241 19.01 4.61 -28.19
CA LYS A 241 17.60 4.22 -28.20
C LYS A 241 16.65 5.36 -28.57
N ASN A 242 17.08 6.58 -28.39
CA ASN A 242 16.39 7.81 -28.77
C ASN A 242 14.87 7.79 -28.40
N PRO A 243 14.52 7.69 -27.11
CA PRO A 243 13.13 7.63 -26.69
C PRO A 243 12.36 8.91 -27.03
N ASP A 244 11.06 8.78 -27.28
CA ASP A 244 10.15 9.92 -27.40
C ASP A 244 9.69 10.39 -26.00
N TRP A 245 9.67 9.47 -25.03
CA TRP A 245 9.34 9.74 -23.62
C TRP A 245 10.39 9.14 -22.71
N ILE A 246 10.76 9.89 -21.66
CA ILE A 246 11.54 9.39 -20.53
C ILE A 246 10.71 9.59 -19.26
N PHE A 247 10.44 8.50 -18.54
CA PHE A 247 9.82 8.52 -17.23
C PHE A 247 10.90 8.28 -16.19
N ILE A 248 11.08 9.21 -15.26
CA ILE A 248 12.18 9.17 -14.29
C ILE A 248 11.64 8.96 -12.90
N ILE A 249 12.17 7.98 -12.18
CA ILE A 249 12.05 7.86 -10.74
C ILE A 249 13.33 8.41 -10.11
N ASP A 250 13.23 9.49 -9.35
CA ASP A 250 14.31 9.94 -8.47
C ASP A 250 14.33 9.04 -7.24
N ARG A 251 15.09 7.94 -7.35
CA ARG A 251 15.19 6.97 -6.26
C ARG A 251 15.95 7.54 -5.07
N THR A 252 16.94 8.42 -5.30
CA THR A 252 17.71 9.08 -4.24
C THR A 252 16.76 9.84 -3.31
N ALA A 253 15.93 10.71 -3.89
CA ALA A 253 14.92 11.45 -3.14
C ALA A 253 13.86 10.52 -2.52
N ALA A 254 13.37 9.52 -3.25
CA ALA A 254 12.33 8.61 -2.79
C ALA A 254 12.75 7.82 -1.52
N ILE A 255 14.02 7.41 -1.41
CA ILE A 255 14.54 6.73 -0.20
C ILE A 255 15.16 7.69 0.82
N GLY A 256 15.11 8.99 0.56
CA GLY A 256 15.58 10.05 1.44
C GLY A 256 17.09 10.16 1.60
N GLN A 257 17.80 9.80 0.58
CA GLN A 257 19.23 10.06 0.48
C GLN A 257 19.48 11.45 -0.11
N GLU A 258 20.59 12.06 0.25
CA GLU A 258 21.05 13.29 -0.38
C GLU A 258 21.76 12.98 -1.69
N GLY A 259 21.58 13.84 -2.68
CA GLY A 259 22.21 13.71 -3.98
C GLY A 259 21.64 14.70 -5.01
N PRO A 260 22.21 14.73 -6.22
CA PRO A 260 21.68 15.56 -7.29
C PRO A 260 20.27 15.11 -7.68
N ALA A 261 19.42 16.04 -8.10
CA ALA A 261 18.12 15.72 -8.65
C ALA A 261 18.26 14.88 -9.92
N ALA A 262 17.36 13.90 -10.08
CA ALA A 262 17.44 12.96 -11.21
C ALA A 262 17.49 13.66 -12.59
N VAL A 263 16.79 14.78 -12.74
CA VAL A 263 16.82 15.58 -13.98
C VAL A 263 18.20 16.21 -14.23
N GLU A 264 18.87 16.65 -13.17
CA GLU A 264 20.22 17.23 -13.29
C GLU A 264 21.25 16.19 -13.75
N VAL A 265 21.13 14.94 -13.27
CA VAL A 265 21.97 13.82 -13.71
C VAL A 265 21.77 13.53 -15.19
N LEU A 266 20.54 13.64 -15.69
CA LEU A 266 20.22 13.42 -17.10
C LEU A 266 20.54 14.64 -17.99
N ASP A 267 20.86 15.80 -17.42
CA ASP A 267 21.12 17.02 -18.16
C ASP A 267 22.56 17.04 -18.73
N ASN A 268 22.76 16.30 -19.81
CA ASN A 268 24.03 16.24 -20.54
C ASN A 268 23.82 16.24 -22.09
N ALA A 269 24.87 16.44 -22.84
CA ALA A 269 24.81 16.58 -24.29
C ALA A 269 24.20 15.35 -25.00
N LEU A 270 24.38 14.13 -24.46
CA LEU A 270 23.87 12.91 -25.06
C LEU A 270 22.34 12.82 -24.89
N VAL A 271 21.85 13.02 -23.67
CA VAL A 271 20.41 12.97 -23.37
C VAL A 271 19.68 14.17 -24.00
N ARG A 272 20.27 15.36 -23.99
CA ARG A 272 19.74 16.53 -24.72
C ARG A 272 19.56 16.28 -26.22
N GLY A 273 20.32 15.35 -26.80
CA GLY A 273 20.19 14.93 -28.20
C GLY A 273 18.95 14.08 -28.50
N THR A 274 18.24 13.53 -27.50
CA THR A 274 17.08 12.65 -27.69
C THR A 274 15.80 13.40 -28.08
N ASN A 275 14.84 12.66 -28.63
CA ASN A 275 13.51 13.20 -28.94
C ASN A 275 12.79 13.64 -27.64
N ALA A 276 12.86 12.85 -26.59
CA ALA A 276 12.24 13.15 -25.30
C ALA A 276 12.69 14.50 -24.73
N TRP A 277 14.00 14.78 -24.79
CA TRP A 277 14.52 16.05 -24.31
C TRP A 277 14.08 17.23 -25.20
N LYS A 278 14.23 17.11 -26.53
CA LYS A 278 13.87 18.17 -27.48
C LYS A 278 12.39 18.53 -27.41
N ARG A 279 11.53 17.55 -27.18
CA ARG A 279 10.07 17.73 -27.07
C ARG A 279 9.59 18.05 -25.65
N LYS A 280 10.49 18.14 -24.66
CA LYS A 280 10.15 18.34 -23.24
C LYS A 280 9.23 17.23 -22.70
N GLN A 281 9.44 16.00 -23.15
CA GLN A 281 8.68 14.80 -22.77
C GLN A 281 9.45 13.94 -21.77
N ILE A 282 10.03 14.60 -20.79
CA ILE A 282 10.68 13.97 -19.62
C ILE A 282 9.78 14.19 -18.42
N ILE A 283 9.26 13.09 -17.88
CA ILE A 283 8.31 13.10 -16.78
C ILE A 283 9.00 12.60 -15.51
N VAL A 284 9.15 13.47 -14.53
CA VAL A 284 9.58 13.06 -13.19
C VAL A 284 8.35 12.49 -12.47
N MET A 285 8.43 11.21 -12.14
CA MET A 285 7.38 10.50 -11.44
C MET A 285 7.50 10.79 -9.94
N PRO A 286 6.38 11.05 -9.23
CA PRO A 286 6.39 11.20 -7.77
C PRO A 286 7.04 10.00 -7.07
N ALA A 287 7.64 10.21 -5.90
CA ALA A 287 8.24 9.16 -5.07
C ALA A 287 7.26 8.00 -4.76
N ALA A 288 5.96 8.31 -4.69
CA ALA A 288 4.90 7.32 -4.50
C ALA A 288 4.94 6.20 -5.54
N ASN A 289 5.31 6.49 -6.81
CA ASN A 289 5.42 5.46 -7.85
C ASN A 289 6.53 4.43 -7.55
N TYR A 290 7.47 4.78 -6.69
CA TYR A 290 8.53 3.87 -6.25
C TYR A 290 8.19 3.12 -4.96
N ILE A 291 7.70 3.84 -3.93
CA ILE A 291 7.56 3.31 -2.57
C ILE A 291 6.15 2.87 -2.21
N VAL A 292 5.14 3.26 -3.01
CA VAL A 292 3.70 2.98 -2.77
C VAL A 292 3.08 2.29 -4.00
N ALA A 293 3.90 1.68 -4.86
CA ALA A 293 3.45 1.10 -6.13
C ALA A 293 2.32 0.07 -5.93
N GLY A 294 1.20 0.29 -6.59
CA GLY A 294 -0.03 -0.52 -6.48
C GLY A 294 -1.06 0.00 -5.48
N GLY A 295 -0.75 1.08 -4.73
CA GLY A 295 -1.73 1.76 -3.90
C GLY A 295 -2.82 2.46 -4.72
N ALA A 296 -4.05 2.51 -4.21
CA ALA A 296 -5.20 3.02 -4.97
C ALA A 296 -5.02 4.49 -5.40
N ARG A 297 -4.61 5.36 -4.49
CA ARG A 297 -4.35 6.77 -4.79
C ARG A 297 -3.13 6.95 -5.69
N GLN A 298 -2.07 6.16 -5.47
CA GLN A 298 -0.90 6.18 -6.33
C GLN A 298 -1.27 5.85 -7.77
N LEU A 299 -2.08 4.80 -8.03
CA LEU A 299 -2.54 4.43 -9.36
C LEU A 299 -3.35 5.55 -10.03
N ILE A 300 -4.25 6.18 -9.29
CA ILE A 300 -5.06 7.30 -9.76
C ILE A 300 -4.15 8.47 -10.19
N GLN A 301 -3.28 8.94 -9.29
CA GLN A 301 -2.40 10.09 -9.55
C GLN A 301 -1.41 9.83 -10.69
N ALA A 302 -0.88 8.60 -10.78
CA ALA A 302 0.02 8.21 -11.86
C ALA A 302 -0.68 8.25 -13.23
N ALA A 303 -1.89 7.69 -13.32
CA ALA A 303 -2.67 7.73 -14.56
C ALA A 303 -3.08 9.16 -14.95
N GLU A 304 -3.51 10.00 -13.99
CA GLU A 304 -3.82 11.41 -14.23
C GLU A 304 -2.62 12.18 -14.76
N GLN A 305 -1.43 12.01 -14.14
CA GLN A 305 -0.21 12.67 -14.57
C GLN A 305 0.14 12.31 -16.02
N LEU A 306 0.14 11.01 -16.36
CA LEU A 306 0.48 10.57 -17.70
C LEU A 306 -0.58 10.96 -18.72
N LYS A 307 -1.87 10.86 -18.40
CA LYS A 307 -2.95 11.35 -19.26
C LYS A 307 -2.74 12.81 -19.63
N ALA A 308 -2.54 13.68 -18.64
CA ALA A 308 -2.33 15.10 -18.86
C ALA A 308 -1.07 15.40 -19.69
N ALA A 309 -0.01 14.59 -19.55
CA ALA A 309 1.20 14.70 -20.36
C ALA A 309 0.95 14.29 -21.81
N PHE A 310 0.31 13.15 -22.04
CA PHE A 310 0.02 12.65 -23.39
C PHE A 310 -0.98 13.54 -24.15
N GLU A 311 -1.99 14.09 -23.48
CA GLU A 311 -2.95 15.01 -24.11
C GLU A 311 -2.30 16.30 -24.62
N LYS A 312 -1.25 16.80 -23.95
CA LYS A 312 -0.51 18.00 -24.35
C LYS A 312 0.49 17.75 -25.47
N ALA A 313 0.91 16.50 -25.67
CA ALA A 313 1.94 16.17 -26.64
C ALA A 313 1.38 16.01 -28.05
N GLU A 314 2.14 16.48 -29.03
CA GLU A 314 1.83 16.23 -30.45
C GLU A 314 2.08 14.74 -30.78
N PRO A 315 1.30 14.17 -31.71
CA PRO A 315 1.56 12.82 -32.19
C PRO A 315 2.97 12.75 -32.84
N VAL A 316 3.62 11.61 -32.66
CA VAL A 316 4.88 11.33 -33.38
C VAL A 316 4.53 10.89 -34.80
N ALA A 317 5.03 11.60 -35.79
CA ALA A 317 4.84 11.20 -37.17
C ALA A 317 5.31 9.74 -37.35
N ALA A 318 4.47 8.90 -37.97
CA ALA A 318 4.86 7.53 -38.28
C ALA A 318 6.14 7.61 -39.14
N GLY A 319 7.27 7.17 -38.55
CA GLY A 319 8.53 7.10 -39.26
C GLY A 319 8.33 6.21 -40.50
N LYS A 320 8.77 6.67 -41.66
CA LYS A 320 8.99 5.75 -42.78
C LYS A 320 10.09 4.80 -42.32
N GLU A 321 9.72 3.54 -42.10
CA GLU A 321 10.66 2.43 -41.94
C GLU A 321 11.57 2.30 -43.15
#